data_ab2da97c52880e5277fe95f628a176de
#
_entry.id   ab2da97c52880e5277fe95f628a176de
#
_cell.length_a   1.000
_cell.length_b   1.000
_cell.length_c   1.000
_cell.angle_alpha   90.00
_cell.angle_beta   90.00
_cell.angle_gamma   90.00
#
_symmetry.space_group_name_H-M   'P 1'
#
loop_
_entity.id
_entity.type
_entity.pdbx_description
1 polymer ?
#
loop_
_entity_poly.entity_id
_entity_poly.type
_entity_poly.pdbx_seq_one_letter_code
_entity_poly.pdbx_strand_id
1 'polypeptide(L)'
;MKSKILILMLLCAALVVFPSISYTAERTTEEVAVQMVEMAGKLIEVMGDAALAVISDPSGKCCDKERNLYVFVYSKDVVLIADSMRHDVIGVSFKVKDPVVNNYQVSEIMVQKAMKKGSGWTDYPYMNASTGKISIKHTYAKLFRHAGKEYIVCCGVWQNEPQDSPSFVPRVESVEYLY
;
A
#
# COMPACT_ATOMS: atom_id res chain seq x y z
N MET A 1 -59.34 -32.04 -24.08
CA MET A 1 -58.89 -31.05 -23.06
C MET A 1 -57.58 -31.45 -22.32
N LYS A 2 -57.17 -32.70 -22.28
CA LYS A 2 -55.95 -33.13 -21.54
C LYS A 2 -54.63 -32.83 -22.24
N SER A 3 -54.62 -32.65 -23.57
CA SER A 3 -53.41 -32.39 -24.35
C SER A 3 -52.89 -30.94 -24.27
N LYS A 4 -53.77 -29.96 -24.05
CA LYS A 4 -53.36 -28.54 -23.94
C LYS A 4 -52.72 -28.16 -22.61
N ILE A 5 -53.02 -28.91 -21.54
CA ILE A 5 -52.44 -28.69 -20.21
C ILE A 5 -51.02 -29.26 -20.13
N LEU A 6 -50.71 -30.31 -20.87
CA LEU A 6 -49.39 -30.93 -20.89
C LEU A 6 -48.36 -30.02 -21.61
N ILE A 7 -48.79 -29.27 -22.64
CA ILE A 7 -47.90 -28.35 -23.37
C ILE A 7 -47.64 -27.08 -22.55
N LEU A 8 -48.57 -26.66 -21.70
CA LEU A 8 -48.36 -25.49 -20.84
C LEU A 8 -47.41 -25.77 -19.66
N MET A 9 -47.35 -27.04 -19.18
CA MET A 9 -46.38 -27.44 -18.16
C MET A 9 -44.95 -27.62 -18.67
N LEU A 10 -44.74 -27.92 -19.93
CA LEU A 10 -43.41 -28.02 -20.53
C LEU A 10 -42.78 -26.66 -20.85
N LEU A 11 -43.55 -25.56 -20.90
CA LEU A 11 -43.05 -24.22 -21.21
C LEU A 11 -42.50 -23.46 -19.98
N CYS A 12 -42.84 -23.94 -18.74
CA CYS A 12 -42.36 -23.30 -17.50
C CYS A 12 -41.04 -23.88 -16.96
N ALA A 13 -40.44 -24.90 -17.59
CA ALA A 13 -39.23 -25.55 -17.08
C ALA A 13 -37.93 -25.00 -17.71
N ALA A 14 -38.01 -24.03 -18.60
CA ALA A 14 -36.83 -23.28 -19.07
C ALA A 14 -36.48 -22.16 -18.10
N LEU A 15 -36.24 -22.47 -16.82
CA LEU A 15 -35.49 -21.63 -15.90
C LEU A 15 -34.07 -21.59 -16.46
N VAL A 16 -33.81 -20.52 -17.24
CA VAL A 16 -32.47 -20.18 -17.74
C VAL A 16 -31.60 -19.92 -16.51
N VAL A 17 -30.85 -20.95 -16.10
CA VAL A 17 -29.77 -20.80 -15.14
C VAL A 17 -28.71 -19.99 -15.88
N PHE A 18 -28.76 -18.65 -15.78
CA PHE A 18 -27.63 -17.82 -16.13
C PHE A 18 -26.53 -18.15 -15.14
N PRO A 19 -25.39 -18.73 -15.60
CA PRO A 19 -24.23 -18.81 -14.75
C PRO A 19 -23.89 -17.36 -14.37
N SER A 20 -24.04 -17.02 -13.10
CA SER A 20 -23.50 -15.78 -12.57
C SER A 20 -22.00 -15.89 -12.69
N ILE A 21 -21.45 -15.44 -13.84
CA ILE A 21 -20.02 -15.24 -13.98
C ILE A 21 -19.69 -14.11 -13.01
N SER A 22 -19.33 -14.46 -11.78
CA SER A 22 -18.70 -13.52 -10.85
C SER A 22 -17.37 -13.14 -11.47
N TYR A 23 -17.37 -12.06 -12.23
CA TYR A 23 -16.14 -11.42 -12.70
C TYR A 23 -15.50 -10.77 -11.47
N THR A 24 -14.64 -11.51 -10.83
CA THR A 24 -13.74 -10.95 -9.80
C THR A 24 -12.73 -10.12 -10.60
N ALA A 25 -12.96 -8.82 -10.71
CA ALA A 25 -11.98 -7.91 -11.30
C ALA A 25 -10.66 -8.12 -10.54
N GLU A 26 -9.60 -8.41 -11.27
CA GLU A 26 -8.27 -8.50 -10.68
C GLU A 26 -7.93 -7.13 -10.10
N ARG A 27 -7.56 -7.10 -8.82
CA ARG A 27 -7.26 -5.85 -8.12
C ARG A 27 -5.99 -5.24 -8.68
N THR A 28 -5.99 -3.93 -8.85
CA THR A 28 -4.79 -3.18 -9.20
C THR A 28 -3.74 -3.31 -8.09
N THR A 29 -2.48 -3.14 -8.44
CA THR A 29 -1.37 -3.19 -7.46
C THR A 29 -1.53 -2.11 -6.38
N GLU A 30 -2.08 -0.96 -6.72
CA GLU A 30 -2.40 0.13 -5.78
C GLU A 30 -3.50 -0.27 -4.79
N GLU A 31 -4.57 -0.92 -5.26
CA GLU A 31 -5.63 -1.42 -4.38
C GLU A 31 -5.10 -2.47 -3.41
N VAL A 32 -4.17 -3.32 -3.85
CA VAL A 32 -3.50 -4.29 -2.97
C VAL A 32 -2.63 -3.58 -1.93
N ALA A 33 -1.86 -2.56 -2.34
CA ALA A 33 -1.04 -1.78 -1.42
C ALA A 33 -1.88 -1.09 -0.33
N VAL A 34 -3.02 -0.47 -0.72
CA VAL A 34 -3.98 0.12 0.24
C VAL A 34 -4.50 -0.93 1.21
N GLN A 35 -4.88 -2.13 0.73
CA GLN A 35 -5.37 -3.20 1.59
C GLN A 35 -4.33 -3.73 2.56
N MET A 36 -3.06 -3.81 2.14
CA MET A 36 -1.96 -4.20 3.02
C MET A 36 -1.77 -3.17 4.14
N VAL A 37 -1.87 -1.88 3.83
CA VAL A 37 -1.82 -0.78 4.82
C VAL A 37 -2.99 -0.87 5.80
N GLU A 38 -4.23 -1.08 5.30
CA GLU A 38 -5.41 -1.22 6.15
C GLU A 38 -5.33 -2.45 7.07
N MET A 39 -4.84 -3.57 6.55
CA MET A 39 -4.65 -4.79 7.34
C MET A 39 -3.62 -4.59 8.45
N ALA A 40 -2.46 -4.04 8.12
CA ALA A 40 -1.40 -3.75 9.09
C ALA A 40 -1.85 -2.70 10.13
N GLY A 41 -2.58 -1.68 9.69
CA GLY A 41 -3.17 -0.68 10.57
C GLY A 41 -4.15 -1.26 11.57
N LYS A 42 -5.02 -2.17 11.16
CA LYS A 42 -5.94 -2.89 12.07
C LYS A 42 -5.20 -3.74 13.10
N LEU A 43 -4.07 -4.38 12.72
CA LEU A 43 -3.24 -5.07 13.69
C LEU A 43 -2.69 -4.09 14.74
N ILE A 44 -2.23 -2.91 14.32
CA ILE A 44 -1.74 -1.87 15.23
C ILE A 44 -2.87 -1.37 16.16
N GLU A 45 -4.06 -1.11 15.63
CA GLU A 45 -5.20 -0.66 16.44
C GLU A 45 -5.56 -1.63 17.56
N VAL A 46 -5.37 -2.94 17.33
CA VAL A 46 -5.67 -4.00 18.31
C VAL A 46 -4.49 -4.27 19.24
N MET A 47 -3.26 -4.35 18.72
CA MET A 47 -2.09 -4.89 19.42
C MET A 47 -1.04 -3.83 19.80
N GLY A 48 -1.15 -2.62 19.27
CA GLY A 48 -0.15 -1.56 19.46
C GLY A 48 1.24 -2.00 18.96
N ASP A 49 2.26 -1.77 19.79
CA ASP A 49 3.64 -2.12 19.46
C ASP A 49 3.88 -3.62 19.21
N ALA A 50 3.08 -4.50 19.77
CA ALA A 50 3.19 -5.93 19.51
C ALA A 50 2.90 -6.30 18.05
N ALA A 51 2.15 -5.47 17.32
CA ALA A 51 1.91 -5.64 15.89
C ALA A 51 3.18 -5.44 15.05
N LEU A 52 4.15 -4.65 15.51
CA LEU A 52 5.33 -4.29 14.73
C LEU A 52 6.18 -5.52 14.35
N ALA A 53 6.29 -6.49 15.26
CA ALA A 53 6.99 -7.75 14.98
C ALA A 53 6.27 -8.57 13.90
N VAL A 54 4.93 -8.61 13.94
CA VAL A 54 4.10 -9.31 12.93
C VAL A 54 4.20 -8.63 11.56
N ILE A 55 4.22 -7.30 11.55
CA ILE A 55 4.36 -6.50 10.32
C ILE A 55 5.75 -6.69 9.72
N SER A 56 6.79 -6.83 10.54
CA SER A 56 8.18 -6.99 10.08
C SER A 56 8.50 -8.42 9.64
N ASP A 57 7.59 -9.38 9.75
CA ASP A 57 7.85 -10.75 9.27
C ASP A 57 7.89 -10.80 7.73
N PRO A 58 9.05 -11.13 7.11
CA PRO A 58 9.19 -11.18 5.64
C PRO A 58 8.47 -12.37 4.99
N SER A 59 7.95 -13.31 5.80
CA SER A 59 7.10 -14.43 5.36
C SER A 59 5.62 -14.18 5.67
N GLY A 60 5.31 -13.06 6.34
CA GLY A 60 3.97 -12.69 6.75
C GLY A 60 3.14 -12.03 5.64
N LYS A 61 1.88 -11.74 5.97
CA LYS A 61 0.93 -11.10 5.04
C LYS A 61 1.26 -9.63 4.71
N CYS A 62 2.20 -9.03 5.42
CA CYS A 62 2.67 -7.67 5.17
C CYS A 62 3.79 -7.59 4.12
N CYS A 63 4.15 -8.73 3.49
CA CYS A 63 5.12 -8.84 2.42
C CYS A 63 4.56 -9.69 1.27
N ASP A 64 4.36 -9.09 0.10
CA ASP A 64 3.99 -9.76 -1.15
C ASP A 64 5.18 -9.71 -2.10
N LYS A 65 5.97 -10.78 -2.09
CA LYS A 65 7.20 -10.86 -2.90
C LYS A 65 6.92 -10.95 -4.40
N GLU A 66 5.78 -11.52 -4.79
CA GLU A 66 5.40 -11.67 -6.21
C GLU A 66 5.12 -10.31 -6.84
N ARG A 67 4.45 -9.41 -6.09
CA ARG A 67 4.15 -8.04 -6.53
C ARG A 67 5.21 -7.02 -6.12
N ASN A 68 6.26 -7.47 -5.41
CA ASN A 68 7.28 -6.57 -4.84
C ASN A 68 6.66 -5.46 -3.95
N LEU A 69 5.64 -5.85 -3.15
CA LEU A 69 4.96 -4.98 -2.20
C LEU A 69 5.35 -5.37 -0.77
N TYR A 70 5.54 -4.37 0.06
CA TYR A 70 5.83 -4.58 1.48
C TYR A 70 5.37 -3.41 2.33
N VAL A 71 4.97 -3.73 3.56
CA VAL A 71 4.55 -2.74 4.55
C VAL A 71 5.75 -2.29 5.36
N PHE A 72 5.81 -1.00 5.61
CA PHE A 72 6.72 -0.38 6.56
C PHE A 72 5.99 0.66 7.40
N VAL A 73 6.49 0.94 8.60
CA VAL A 73 5.81 1.81 9.57
C VAL A 73 6.79 2.83 10.12
N TYR A 74 6.39 4.09 10.06
CA TYR A 74 7.07 5.19 10.74
C TYR A 74 6.35 5.57 12.03
N SER A 75 7.12 6.02 13.03
CA SER A 75 6.60 6.84 14.12
C SER A 75 6.30 8.27 13.61
N LYS A 76 5.57 9.07 14.42
CA LYS A 76 5.39 10.51 14.15
C LYS A 76 6.72 11.29 14.06
N ASP A 77 7.77 10.79 14.70
CA ASP A 77 9.11 11.40 14.70
C ASP A 77 10.00 10.92 13.54
N VAL A 78 9.37 10.31 12.52
CA VAL A 78 10.03 9.81 11.30
C VAL A 78 11.11 8.76 11.60
N VAL A 79 10.91 7.97 12.64
CA VAL A 79 11.73 6.78 12.92
C VAL A 79 11.05 5.58 12.26
N LEU A 80 11.79 4.81 11.47
CA LEU A 80 11.29 3.53 10.94
C LEU A 80 11.20 2.52 12.08
N ILE A 81 9.99 2.07 12.42
CA ILE A 81 9.72 1.20 13.57
C ILE A 81 9.31 -0.21 13.19
N ALA A 82 8.94 -0.45 11.93
CA ALA A 82 8.74 -1.78 11.34
C ALA A 82 8.98 -1.73 9.83
N ASP A 83 9.52 -2.81 9.27
CA ASP A 83 9.67 -2.99 7.82
C ASP A 83 9.78 -4.49 7.53
N SER A 84 8.96 -5.02 6.60
CA SER A 84 8.98 -6.45 6.27
C SER A 84 10.10 -6.85 5.31
N MET A 85 10.88 -5.89 4.78
CA MET A 85 12.01 -6.15 3.87
C MET A 85 13.35 -5.61 4.39
N ARG A 86 13.36 -4.45 5.06
CA ARG A 86 14.54 -3.69 5.44
C ARG A 86 14.74 -3.66 6.96
N HIS A 87 14.98 -4.83 7.55
CA HIS A 87 15.22 -4.95 9.00
C HIS A 87 16.46 -4.20 9.47
N ASP A 88 17.45 -4.03 8.60
CA ASP A 88 18.74 -3.38 8.86
C ASP A 88 18.61 -1.89 9.19
N VAL A 89 17.49 -1.26 8.84
CA VAL A 89 17.24 0.17 9.10
C VAL A 89 16.10 0.44 10.09
N ILE A 90 15.57 -0.62 10.73
CA ILE A 90 14.60 -0.44 11.83
C ILE A 90 15.30 0.27 13.00
N GLY A 91 14.63 1.29 13.55
CA GLY A 91 15.18 2.16 14.60
C GLY A 91 15.93 3.40 14.07
N VAL A 92 16.15 3.48 12.75
CA VAL A 92 16.82 4.64 12.14
C VAL A 92 15.83 5.79 11.99
N SER A 93 16.27 7.02 12.32
CA SER A 93 15.51 8.24 12.07
C SER A 93 15.79 8.77 10.67
N PHE A 94 14.72 8.98 9.90
CA PHE A 94 14.75 9.53 8.54
C PHE A 94 14.31 11.00 8.50
N LYS A 95 14.43 11.72 9.61
CA LYS A 95 13.90 13.10 9.75
C LYS A 95 14.62 14.12 8.89
N VAL A 96 15.89 13.91 8.53
CA VAL A 96 16.72 14.94 7.88
C VAL A 96 17.22 14.52 6.49
N LYS A 97 17.50 13.25 6.28
CA LYS A 97 18.00 12.71 5.00
C LYS A 97 17.59 11.24 4.89
N ASP A 98 16.99 10.87 3.77
CA ASP A 98 16.88 9.47 3.41
C ASP A 98 18.27 9.00 2.92
N PRO A 99 18.92 8.02 3.57
CA PRO A 99 20.26 7.57 3.19
C PRO A 99 20.29 6.92 1.79
N VAL A 100 19.14 6.51 1.26
CA VAL A 100 19.04 5.83 -0.04
C VAL A 100 18.84 6.83 -1.18
N VAL A 101 18.16 7.94 -0.95
CA VAL A 101 17.73 8.89 -2.00
C VAL A 101 18.44 10.25 -1.90
N ASN A 102 19.60 10.28 -1.32
CA ASN A 102 20.52 11.41 -1.28
C ASN A 102 19.86 12.81 -1.32
N ASN A 103 19.52 13.38 -0.16
CA ASN A 103 18.92 14.70 0.06
C ASN A 103 17.38 14.80 -0.08
N TYR A 104 16.65 13.73 -0.24
CA TYR A 104 15.19 13.77 -0.36
C TYR A 104 14.53 13.49 1.00
N GLN A 105 13.83 14.46 1.56
CA GLN A 105 13.09 14.34 2.84
C GLN A 105 11.74 13.62 2.66
N VAL A 106 11.75 12.53 1.91
CA VAL A 106 10.53 11.81 1.50
C VAL A 106 9.76 11.25 2.68
N SER A 107 10.50 10.63 3.61
CA SER A 107 9.88 10.01 4.79
C SER A 107 9.18 11.05 5.65
N GLU A 108 9.78 12.22 5.80
CA GLU A 108 9.17 13.33 6.52
C GLU A 108 7.91 13.85 5.82
N ILE A 109 7.97 14.03 4.49
CA ILE A 109 6.80 14.44 3.68
C ILE A 109 5.65 13.43 3.83
N MET A 110 5.92 12.12 3.74
CA MET A 110 4.90 11.08 3.92
C MET A 110 4.28 11.13 5.32
N VAL A 111 5.11 11.22 6.36
CA VAL A 111 4.64 11.31 7.75
C VAL A 111 3.79 12.56 7.96
N GLN A 112 4.26 13.73 7.54
CA GLN A 112 3.51 14.99 7.67
C GLN A 112 2.18 14.96 6.90
N LYS A 113 2.18 14.42 5.67
CA LYS A 113 0.95 14.26 4.88
C LYS A 113 -0.06 13.37 5.60
N ALA A 114 0.37 12.21 6.11
CA ALA A 114 -0.50 11.30 6.85
C ALA A 114 -1.00 11.92 8.17
N MET A 115 -0.14 12.61 8.90
CA MET A 115 -0.51 13.32 10.13
C MET A 115 -1.55 14.42 9.88
N LYS A 116 -1.40 15.20 8.81
CA LYS A 116 -2.27 16.35 8.49
C LYS A 116 -3.59 15.93 7.85
N LYS A 117 -3.55 14.97 6.90
CA LYS A 117 -4.69 14.58 6.05
C LYS A 117 -5.31 13.23 6.43
N GLY A 118 -4.71 12.48 7.35
CA GLY A 118 -5.08 11.11 7.70
C GLY A 118 -4.46 10.05 6.79
N SER A 119 -4.33 10.34 5.48
CA SER A 119 -3.68 9.46 4.51
C SER A 119 -3.28 10.23 3.24
N GLY A 120 -2.51 9.58 2.38
CA GLY A 120 -2.20 10.10 1.04
C GLY A 120 -1.11 9.33 0.32
N TRP A 121 -1.03 9.56 -0.99
CA TRP A 121 0.02 9.02 -1.87
C TRP A 121 1.18 10.00 -2.00
N THR A 122 2.39 9.48 -2.18
CA THR A 122 3.61 10.26 -2.40
C THR A 122 4.51 9.53 -3.38
N ASP A 123 4.96 10.26 -4.42
CA ASP A 123 5.87 9.76 -5.45
C ASP A 123 7.29 10.19 -5.13
N TYR A 124 8.23 9.27 -5.27
CA TYR A 124 9.65 9.57 -5.08
C TYR A 124 10.55 8.55 -5.76
N PRO A 125 11.75 8.97 -6.19
CA PRO A 125 12.77 8.05 -6.68
C PRO A 125 13.30 7.20 -5.53
N TYR A 126 13.37 5.88 -5.72
CA TYR A 126 13.89 4.96 -4.72
C TYR A 126 14.60 3.77 -5.38
N MET A 127 15.59 3.19 -4.67
CA MET A 127 16.28 1.98 -5.13
C MET A 127 15.31 0.79 -5.09
N ASN A 128 14.96 0.27 -6.27
CA ASN A 128 14.18 -0.95 -6.37
C ASN A 128 15.11 -2.16 -6.14
N ALA A 129 14.96 -2.81 -4.98
CA ALA A 129 15.82 -3.91 -4.58
C ALA A 129 15.76 -5.11 -5.54
N SER A 130 14.64 -5.32 -6.23
CA SER A 130 14.46 -6.43 -7.20
C SER A 130 15.22 -6.21 -8.50
N THR A 131 15.44 -4.96 -8.91
CA THR A 131 16.11 -4.61 -10.18
C THR A 131 17.49 -4.00 -9.98
N GLY A 132 17.80 -3.53 -8.78
CA GLY A 132 19.01 -2.75 -8.47
C GLY A 132 19.05 -1.36 -9.10
N LYS A 133 17.91 -0.87 -9.63
CA LYS A 133 17.81 0.42 -10.31
C LYS A 133 16.97 1.40 -9.49
N ILE A 134 17.21 2.69 -9.67
CA ILE A 134 16.33 3.75 -9.14
C ILE A 134 15.09 3.79 -10.02
N SER A 135 13.92 3.67 -9.41
CA SER A 135 12.60 3.76 -10.05
C SER A 135 11.70 4.64 -9.21
N ILE A 136 10.60 5.11 -9.77
CA ILE A 136 9.61 5.84 -9.00
C ILE A 136 8.81 4.87 -8.14
N LYS A 137 8.77 5.15 -6.85
CA LYS A 137 7.93 4.46 -5.90
C LYS A 137 6.75 5.35 -5.53
N HIS A 138 5.54 4.88 -5.83
CA HIS A 138 4.27 5.50 -5.47
C HIS A 138 3.80 4.87 -4.16
N THR A 139 3.88 5.61 -3.05
CA THR A 139 3.64 5.06 -1.71
C THR A 139 2.38 5.64 -1.09
N TYR A 140 1.46 4.77 -0.68
CA TYR A 140 0.33 5.11 0.16
C TYR A 140 0.77 5.07 1.62
N ALA A 141 0.46 6.14 2.36
CA ALA A 141 0.70 6.26 3.80
C ALA A 141 -0.60 6.61 4.51
N LYS A 142 -0.87 5.97 5.66
CA LYS A 142 -2.06 6.23 6.48
C LYS A 142 -1.73 6.22 7.97
N LEU A 143 -2.36 7.15 8.69
CA LEU A 143 -2.23 7.30 10.13
C LEU A 143 -3.17 6.34 10.86
N PHE A 144 -2.60 5.58 11.80
CA PHE A 144 -3.33 4.76 12.77
C PHE A 144 -2.93 5.13 14.18
N ARG A 145 -3.78 4.80 15.17
CA ARG A 145 -3.55 5.14 16.58
C ARG A 145 -3.85 3.96 17.48
N HIS A 146 -3.02 3.80 18.52
CA HIS A 146 -3.27 2.86 19.61
C HIS A 146 -2.76 3.46 20.91
N ALA A 147 -3.60 3.50 21.96
CA ALA A 147 -3.26 4.00 23.30
C ALA A 147 -2.55 5.37 23.27
N GLY A 148 -3.00 6.29 22.41
CA GLY A 148 -2.42 7.64 22.28
C GLY A 148 -1.13 7.73 21.47
N LYS A 149 -0.59 6.62 21.01
CA LYS A 149 0.58 6.54 20.12
C LYS A 149 0.16 6.55 18.65
N GLU A 150 0.96 7.17 17.82
CA GLU A 150 0.70 7.37 16.39
C GLU A 150 1.66 6.54 15.52
N TYR A 151 1.09 5.90 14.51
CA TYR A 151 1.79 5.00 13.58
C TYR A 151 1.42 5.38 12.16
N ILE A 152 2.41 5.63 11.32
CA ILE A 152 2.21 5.91 9.91
C ILE A 152 2.57 4.65 9.13
N VAL A 153 1.54 3.94 8.69
CA VAL A 153 1.66 2.68 7.97
C VAL A 153 1.72 2.96 6.48
N CYS A 154 2.72 2.40 5.81
CA CYS A 154 3.04 2.68 4.42
C CYS A 154 3.17 1.39 3.60
N CYS A 155 2.78 1.46 2.32
CA CYS A 155 3.10 0.45 1.31
C CYS A 155 3.26 1.14 -0.05
N GLY A 156 4.32 0.82 -0.79
CA GLY A 156 4.63 1.49 -2.06
C GLY A 156 4.62 0.55 -3.24
N VAL A 157 4.09 1.05 -4.35
CA VAL A 157 4.02 0.40 -5.66
C VAL A 157 5.13 0.97 -6.55
N TRP A 158 5.75 0.13 -7.36
CA TRP A 158 6.76 0.56 -8.33
C TRP A 158 6.08 0.94 -9.65
N GLN A 159 6.35 2.15 -10.12
CA GLN A 159 5.89 2.58 -11.43
C GLN A 159 6.86 2.05 -12.49
N ASN A 160 6.32 1.32 -13.48
CA ASN A 160 7.08 0.79 -14.61
C ASN A 160 7.25 1.88 -15.68
N GLU A 161 8.05 2.89 -15.41
CA GLU A 161 8.49 3.82 -16.46
C GLU A 161 9.86 3.39 -16.99
N PRO A 162 10.06 3.40 -18.33
CA PRO A 162 11.39 3.21 -18.89
C PRO A 162 12.31 4.33 -18.42
N GLN A 163 13.41 3.99 -17.79
CA GLN A 163 14.39 4.94 -17.23
C GLN A 163 15.13 5.78 -18.28
N ASP A 164 14.87 5.58 -19.56
CA ASP A 164 15.54 6.24 -20.68
C ASP A 164 14.83 7.52 -21.16
N SER A 165 13.81 8.00 -20.43
CA SER A 165 13.18 9.26 -20.78
C SER A 165 13.96 10.43 -20.18
N PRO A 166 14.63 11.25 -21.01
CA PRO A 166 15.45 12.40 -20.52
C PRO A 166 14.61 13.54 -19.93
N SER A 167 13.31 13.38 -19.80
CA SER A 167 12.36 14.39 -19.33
C SER A 167 11.72 14.08 -17.97
N PHE A 168 12.23 13.06 -17.23
CA PHE A 168 11.69 12.80 -15.90
C PHE A 168 12.16 13.88 -14.90
N VAL A 169 11.36 14.92 -14.78
CA VAL A 169 11.38 15.80 -13.61
C VAL A 169 10.35 15.24 -12.64
N PRO A 170 10.74 14.79 -11.42
CA PRO A 170 9.78 14.40 -10.41
C PRO A 170 8.77 15.54 -10.26
N ARG A 171 7.48 15.25 -10.46
CA ARG A 171 6.44 16.23 -10.15
C ARG A 171 6.38 16.33 -8.62
N VAL A 172 7.27 17.08 -8.05
CA VAL A 172 7.14 17.55 -6.67
C VAL A 172 5.94 18.50 -6.73
N GLU A 173 4.76 18.04 -6.32
CA GLU A 173 3.71 18.97 -5.96
C GLU A 173 4.36 19.92 -4.96
N SER A 174 4.45 21.21 -5.33
CA SER A 174 5.05 22.25 -4.52
C SER A 174 4.49 22.13 -3.11
N VAL A 175 5.35 21.71 -2.19
CA VAL A 175 5.04 21.76 -0.78
C VAL A 175 5.00 23.25 -0.47
N GLU A 176 3.81 23.84 -0.40
CA GLU A 176 3.65 25.13 0.20
C GLU A 176 4.16 25.00 1.64
N TYR A 177 5.35 25.51 1.88
CA TYR A 177 5.88 25.72 3.21
C TYR A 177 5.00 26.76 3.89
N LEU A 178 4.01 26.27 4.65
CA LEU A 178 3.30 27.10 5.60
C LEU A 178 4.28 27.34 6.77
N TYR A 179 4.90 28.52 6.76
CA TYR A 179 5.57 29.12 7.91
C TYR A 179 4.56 29.45 9.00
#